data_d14a3ab1b5f90e2dde5fc0193ab418e6
#
_entry.id   d14a3ab1b5f90e2dde5fc0193ab418e6
#
_cell.length_a   1.000
_cell.length_b   1.000
_cell.length_c   1.000
_cell.angle_alpha   90.00
_cell.angle_beta   90.00
_cell.angle_gamma   90.00
#
_symmetry.space_group_name_H-M   'P 1'
#
loop_
_entity.id
_entity.type
_entity.pdbx_description
1 polymer ?
#
loop_
_entity_poly.entity_id
_entity_poly.type
_entity_poly.pdbx_seq_one_letter_code
_entity_poly.pdbx_strand_id
1 'polypeptide(L)'
;MLPVDCAGCGAERTQLCPACRHALATARPGPTVLPWAHAAAPYAGPVRQLLLAHKERGALRLAGPLGEALGRAVRSALGARAGAAPLLLVPMPSARAAVRARGHDPTLRLAGAAARSLRRAGLDARATPLLRHARPVADQAGLTAAERRRNLRGALTVLPRARHGLADRQPVLVDDLVTTGASLAEAARALAAAGLTARAAATVAATEVHPTGVRPEG
;
A
#
# COMPACT_ATOMS: atom_id res chain seq x y z
N MET A 1 24.97 -14.00 -15.91
CA MET A 1 23.71 -13.34 -15.49
C MET A 1 22.60 -13.90 -16.37
N LEU A 2 21.65 -14.65 -15.82
CA LEU A 2 20.51 -15.15 -16.59
C LEU A 2 19.66 -13.93 -17.07
N PRO A 3 19.13 -13.95 -18.29
CA PRO A 3 18.22 -12.92 -18.77
C PRO A 3 17.01 -12.88 -17.84
N VAL A 4 16.66 -11.69 -17.37
CA VAL A 4 15.52 -11.48 -16.47
C VAL A 4 14.34 -11.06 -17.35
N ASP A 5 13.28 -11.85 -17.32
CA ASP A 5 12.05 -11.55 -18.05
C ASP A 5 11.18 -10.56 -17.31
N CYS A 6 10.28 -9.90 -18.03
CA CYS A 6 9.36 -8.92 -17.46
C CYS A 6 8.48 -9.55 -16.40
N ALA A 7 8.58 -9.03 -15.17
CA ALA A 7 7.81 -9.54 -14.04
C ALA A 7 6.28 -9.38 -14.21
N GLY A 8 5.84 -8.55 -15.15
CA GLY A 8 4.41 -8.32 -15.42
C GLY A 8 3.83 -9.24 -16.51
N CYS A 9 4.53 -9.44 -17.61
CA CYS A 9 4.01 -10.16 -18.77
C CYS A 9 4.93 -11.23 -19.36
N GLY A 10 6.14 -11.42 -18.80
CA GLY A 10 7.10 -12.40 -19.30
C GLY A 10 7.92 -11.96 -20.53
N ALA A 11 7.82 -10.71 -20.99
CA ALA A 11 8.62 -10.24 -22.13
C ALA A 11 10.12 -10.37 -21.82
N GLU A 12 10.89 -10.89 -22.75
CA GLU A 12 12.30 -11.22 -22.55
C GLU A 12 13.20 -10.02 -22.28
N ARG A 13 14.31 -10.27 -21.60
CA ARG A 13 15.47 -9.36 -21.42
C ARG A 13 15.16 -8.05 -20.68
N THR A 14 14.09 -7.96 -19.91
CA THR A 14 13.77 -6.76 -19.13
C THR A 14 12.96 -7.12 -17.89
N GLN A 15 13.33 -6.58 -16.72
CA GLN A 15 12.57 -6.77 -15.50
C GLN A 15 11.19 -6.08 -15.52
N LEU A 16 11.04 -5.01 -16.30
CA LEU A 16 9.80 -4.28 -16.51
C LEU A 16 9.78 -3.70 -17.94
N CYS A 17 9.04 -4.33 -18.84
CA CYS A 17 8.94 -3.89 -20.23
C CYS A 17 8.18 -2.55 -20.37
N PRO A 18 8.37 -1.82 -21.48
CA PRO A 18 7.67 -0.54 -21.70
C PRO A 18 6.15 -0.64 -21.60
N ALA A 19 5.54 -1.71 -22.12
CA ALA A 19 4.09 -1.91 -22.08
C ALA A 19 3.57 -2.05 -20.65
N CYS A 20 4.20 -2.90 -19.79
CA CYS A 20 3.82 -3.04 -18.39
C CYS A 20 4.09 -1.77 -17.58
N ARG A 21 5.17 -1.06 -17.88
CA ARG A 21 5.46 0.25 -17.29
C ARG A 21 4.39 1.27 -17.66
N HIS A 22 4.00 1.32 -18.92
CA HIS A 22 2.95 2.21 -19.42
C HIS A 22 1.60 1.89 -18.76
N ALA A 23 1.19 0.63 -18.74
CA ALA A 23 -0.05 0.20 -18.10
C ALA A 23 -0.11 0.61 -16.60
N LEU A 24 1.00 0.44 -15.87
CA LEU A 24 1.08 0.89 -14.48
C LEU A 24 1.04 2.42 -14.37
N ALA A 25 1.71 3.15 -15.28
CA ALA A 25 1.82 4.60 -15.23
C ALA A 25 0.51 5.32 -15.60
N THR A 26 -0.28 4.75 -16.52
CA THR A 26 -1.53 5.34 -17.02
C THR A 26 -2.77 4.88 -16.27
N ALA A 27 -2.65 3.88 -15.40
CA ALA A 27 -3.74 3.47 -14.54
C ALA A 27 -4.26 4.67 -13.73
N ARG A 28 -5.59 4.85 -13.72
CA ARG A 28 -6.24 5.97 -13.03
C ARG A 28 -6.51 5.58 -11.57
N PRO A 29 -5.92 6.29 -10.60
CA PRO A 29 -6.24 6.05 -9.20
C PRO A 29 -7.70 6.36 -8.90
N GLY A 30 -8.31 5.52 -8.07
CA GLY A 30 -9.70 5.68 -7.67
C GLY A 30 -10.00 5.11 -6.28
N PRO A 31 -11.22 5.38 -5.76
CA PRO A 31 -11.64 4.89 -4.46
C PRO A 31 -11.66 3.35 -4.41
N THR A 32 -11.51 2.82 -3.22
CA THR A 32 -11.53 1.39 -2.92
C THR A 32 -12.80 1.03 -2.14
N VAL A 33 -12.82 -0.15 -1.52
CA VAL A 33 -13.85 -0.54 -0.54
C VAL A 33 -13.97 0.45 0.64
N LEU A 34 -12.93 1.24 0.89
CA LEU A 34 -12.95 2.33 1.87
C LEU A 34 -12.98 3.68 1.14
N PRO A 35 -14.02 4.53 1.32
CA PRO A 35 -14.15 5.80 0.58
C PRO A 35 -12.97 6.76 0.76
N TRP A 36 -12.24 6.65 1.86
CA TRP A 36 -11.05 7.48 2.19
C TRP A 36 -9.74 6.87 1.73
N ALA A 37 -9.78 5.70 1.06
CA ALA A 37 -8.62 5.00 0.56
C ALA A 37 -8.68 4.86 -0.96
N HIS A 38 -7.61 5.21 -1.67
CA HIS A 38 -7.52 5.07 -3.12
C HIS A 38 -6.44 4.05 -3.52
N ALA A 39 -6.70 3.31 -4.59
CA ALA A 39 -5.72 2.43 -5.21
C ALA A 39 -5.26 3.02 -6.55
N ALA A 40 -4.00 2.79 -6.91
CA ALA A 40 -3.47 3.24 -8.20
C ALA A 40 -4.02 2.44 -9.37
N ALA A 41 -4.35 1.15 -9.18
CA ALA A 41 -4.82 0.25 -10.23
C ALA A 41 -5.66 -0.91 -9.66
N PRO A 42 -6.43 -1.64 -10.48
CA PRO A 42 -7.00 -2.92 -10.13
C PRO A 42 -5.90 -3.97 -9.84
N TYR A 43 -6.17 -4.90 -8.91
CA TYR A 43 -5.29 -6.04 -8.62
C TYR A 43 -5.50 -7.15 -9.65
N ALA A 44 -5.10 -6.89 -10.90
CA ALA A 44 -5.29 -7.79 -12.04
C ALA A 44 -4.09 -7.72 -13.00
N GLY A 45 -4.02 -8.68 -13.91
CA GLY A 45 -3.06 -8.70 -15.01
C GLY A 45 -1.61 -8.40 -14.60
N PRO A 46 -0.92 -7.54 -15.34
CA PRO A 46 0.49 -7.18 -15.06
C PRO A 46 0.71 -6.58 -13.69
N VAL A 47 -0.22 -5.76 -13.16
CA VAL A 47 -0.08 -5.12 -11.84
C VAL A 47 0.01 -6.16 -10.73
N ARG A 48 -0.85 -7.19 -10.78
CA ARG A 48 -0.80 -8.30 -9.83
C ARG A 48 0.55 -9.01 -9.87
N GLN A 49 1.07 -9.30 -11.07
CA GLN A 49 2.35 -10.00 -11.23
C GLN A 49 3.54 -9.16 -10.73
N LEU A 50 3.53 -7.84 -11.00
CA LEU A 50 4.55 -6.92 -10.53
C LEU A 50 4.59 -6.83 -8.99
N LEU A 51 3.41 -6.77 -8.34
CA LEU A 51 3.32 -6.77 -6.88
C LEU A 51 3.84 -8.08 -6.27
N LEU A 52 3.45 -9.23 -6.82
CA LEU A 52 3.94 -10.53 -6.38
C LEU A 52 5.46 -10.66 -6.56
N ALA A 53 5.99 -10.19 -7.69
CA ALA A 53 7.42 -10.22 -7.96
C ALA A 53 8.20 -9.34 -6.96
N HIS A 54 7.68 -8.14 -6.66
CA HIS A 54 8.29 -7.24 -5.68
C HIS A 54 8.23 -7.83 -4.27
N LYS A 55 7.08 -8.35 -3.87
CA LYS A 55 6.82 -8.82 -2.51
C LYS A 55 7.47 -10.15 -2.20
N GLU A 56 7.38 -11.13 -3.11
CA GLU A 56 7.74 -12.51 -2.83
C GLU A 56 8.97 -13.02 -3.60
N ARG A 57 9.32 -12.40 -4.74
CA ARG A 57 10.41 -12.88 -5.61
C ARG A 57 11.64 -11.97 -5.60
N GLY A 58 11.71 -11.01 -4.69
CA GLY A 58 12.89 -10.15 -4.51
C GLY A 58 13.16 -9.18 -5.66
N ALA A 59 12.17 -8.88 -6.51
CA ALA A 59 12.33 -7.94 -7.62
C ALA A 59 12.35 -6.46 -7.11
N LEU A 60 13.37 -6.12 -6.33
CA LEU A 60 13.44 -4.87 -5.56
C LEU A 60 13.46 -3.61 -6.43
N ARG A 61 13.94 -3.70 -7.69
CA ARG A 61 13.93 -2.57 -8.65
C ARG A 61 12.52 -2.14 -9.04
N LEU A 62 11.52 -3.00 -8.89
CA LEU A 62 10.11 -2.65 -9.11
C LEU A 62 9.57 -1.65 -8.10
N ALA A 63 10.24 -1.45 -6.95
CA ALA A 63 9.86 -0.45 -5.96
C ALA A 63 9.73 0.97 -6.53
N GLY A 64 10.55 1.34 -7.51
CA GLY A 64 10.47 2.65 -8.19
C GLY A 64 9.12 2.84 -8.90
N PRO A 65 8.83 2.08 -9.95
CA PRO A 65 7.56 2.19 -10.70
C PRO A 65 6.31 1.97 -9.84
N LEU A 66 6.32 0.99 -8.93
CA LEU A 66 5.21 0.74 -8.01
C LEU A 66 5.03 1.89 -7.01
N GLY A 67 6.13 2.48 -6.51
CA GLY A 67 6.10 3.64 -5.63
C GLY A 67 5.61 4.90 -6.34
N GLU A 68 5.89 5.09 -7.62
CA GLU A 68 5.31 6.16 -8.44
C GLU A 68 3.80 5.99 -8.57
N ALA A 69 3.32 4.78 -8.81
CA ALA A 69 1.89 4.46 -8.82
C ALA A 69 1.26 4.77 -7.45
N LEU A 70 1.86 4.31 -6.36
CA LEU A 70 1.42 4.60 -5.00
C LEU A 70 1.38 6.12 -4.72
N GLY A 71 2.38 6.87 -5.16
CA GLY A 71 2.40 8.33 -5.03
C GLY A 71 1.22 9.01 -5.74
N ARG A 72 0.81 8.51 -6.92
CA ARG A 72 -0.40 8.99 -7.61
C ARG A 72 -1.67 8.67 -6.80
N ALA A 73 -1.77 7.46 -6.23
CA ALA A 73 -2.90 7.09 -5.37
C ALA A 73 -2.98 7.98 -4.11
N VAL A 74 -1.84 8.32 -3.49
CA VAL A 74 -1.78 9.27 -2.37
C VAL A 74 -2.34 10.63 -2.77
N ARG A 75 -1.89 11.19 -3.89
CA ARG A 75 -2.41 12.48 -4.39
C ARG A 75 -3.91 12.42 -4.67
N SER A 76 -4.37 11.34 -5.29
CA SER A 76 -5.79 11.12 -5.59
C SER A 76 -6.63 11.04 -4.31
N ALA A 77 -6.18 10.33 -3.30
CA ALA A 77 -6.89 10.19 -2.02
C ALA A 77 -6.95 11.51 -1.22
N LEU A 78 -5.93 12.35 -1.35
CA LEU A 78 -5.90 13.67 -0.69
C LEU A 78 -6.67 14.75 -1.46
N GLY A 79 -6.80 14.61 -2.79
CA GLY A 79 -7.46 15.62 -3.65
C GLY A 79 -6.84 17.01 -3.46
N ALA A 80 -7.66 18.01 -3.30
CA ALA A 80 -7.23 19.41 -3.08
C ALA A 80 -6.41 19.63 -1.79
N ARG A 81 -6.42 18.68 -0.85
CA ARG A 81 -5.60 18.73 0.37
C ARG A 81 -4.15 18.29 0.16
N ALA A 82 -3.81 17.76 -1.02
CA ALA A 82 -2.42 17.47 -1.36
C ALA A 82 -1.61 18.78 -1.37
N GLY A 83 -0.56 18.85 -0.53
CA GLY A 83 0.27 20.06 -0.40
C GLY A 83 -0.16 21.05 0.68
N ALA A 84 -1.32 20.88 1.34
CA ALA A 84 -1.74 21.74 2.44
C ALA A 84 -0.83 21.64 3.69
N ALA A 85 -0.15 20.52 3.88
CA ALA A 85 0.88 20.32 4.89
C ALA A 85 1.82 19.17 4.48
N PRO A 86 3.01 19.07 5.09
CA PRO A 86 3.94 17.98 4.85
C PRO A 86 3.30 16.60 5.06
N LEU A 87 3.58 15.66 4.18
CA LEU A 87 3.01 14.31 4.20
C LEU A 87 3.87 13.33 5.00
N LEU A 88 3.22 12.48 5.77
CA LEU A 88 3.83 11.36 6.46
C LEU A 88 3.22 10.07 5.94
N LEU A 89 3.94 9.38 5.06
CA LEU A 89 3.52 8.06 4.58
C LEU A 89 3.81 7.03 5.67
N VAL A 90 2.76 6.42 6.19
CA VAL A 90 2.82 5.40 7.23
C VAL A 90 2.58 4.04 6.60
N PRO A 91 3.63 3.24 6.33
CA PRO A 91 3.47 1.92 5.76
C PRO A 91 2.77 0.96 6.74
N MET A 92 1.92 0.10 6.21
CA MET A 92 1.40 -1.05 6.94
C MET A 92 2.57 -1.93 7.39
N PRO A 93 2.58 -2.38 8.65
CA PRO A 93 3.71 -3.16 9.17
C PRO A 93 3.68 -4.59 8.62
N SER A 94 4.78 -5.02 8.05
CA SER A 94 5.00 -6.42 7.68
C SER A 94 5.28 -7.28 8.92
N ALA A 95 4.85 -8.54 8.92
CA ALA A 95 5.19 -9.47 9.98
C ALA A 95 6.73 -9.67 10.06
N ARG A 96 7.29 -9.59 11.26
CA ARG A 96 8.76 -9.69 11.47
C ARG A 96 9.37 -10.97 10.90
N ALA A 97 8.67 -12.11 11.01
CA ALA A 97 9.12 -13.37 10.45
C ALA A 97 9.22 -13.28 8.92
N ALA A 98 8.22 -12.68 8.26
CA ALA A 98 8.21 -12.49 6.82
C ALA A 98 9.31 -11.53 6.34
N VAL A 99 9.59 -10.45 7.09
CA VAL A 99 10.70 -9.53 6.80
C VAL A 99 12.04 -10.25 6.93
N ARG A 100 12.22 -11.05 7.98
CA ARG A 100 13.46 -11.86 8.16
C ARG A 100 13.65 -12.86 7.02
N ALA A 101 12.59 -13.57 6.65
CA ALA A 101 12.65 -14.57 5.57
C ALA A 101 12.98 -13.95 4.21
N ARG A 102 12.46 -12.75 3.91
CA ARG A 102 12.69 -12.04 2.64
C ARG A 102 13.94 -11.16 2.64
N GLY A 103 14.51 -10.84 3.79
CA GLY A 103 15.65 -9.91 3.94
C GLY A 103 15.28 -8.43 3.76
N HIS A 104 13.99 -8.09 3.54
CA HIS A 104 13.53 -6.71 3.38
C HIS A 104 12.05 -6.55 3.73
N ASP A 105 11.64 -5.31 4.02
CA ASP A 105 10.23 -4.92 4.16
C ASP A 105 9.73 -4.31 2.83
N PRO A 106 8.86 -5.02 2.07
CA PRO A 106 8.39 -4.57 0.78
C PRO A 106 7.52 -3.31 0.89
N THR A 107 6.64 -3.23 1.88
CA THR A 107 5.73 -2.08 2.04
C THR A 107 6.48 -0.81 2.44
N LEU A 108 7.47 -0.92 3.34
CA LEU A 108 8.33 0.20 3.69
C LEU A 108 9.15 0.68 2.48
N ARG A 109 9.63 -0.24 1.65
CA ARG A 109 10.36 0.08 0.42
C ARG A 109 9.47 0.82 -0.58
N LEU A 110 8.22 0.39 -0.76
CA LEU A 110 7.22 1.09 -1.60
C LEU A 110 6.91 2.48 -1.05
N ALA A 111 6.68 2.61 0.25
CA ALA A 111 6.44 3.90 0.90
C ALA A 111 7.61 4.89 0.69
N GLY A 112 8.85 4.40 0.81
CA GLY A 112 10.04 5.20 0.54
C GLY A 112 10.14 5.65 -0.91
N ALA A 113 9.80 4.79 -1.87
CA ALA A 113 9.76 5.13 -3.29
C ALA A 113 8.63 6.12 -3.61
N ALA A 114 7.45 5.95 -3.02
CA ALA A 114 6.33 6.90 -3.14
C ALA A 114 6.70 8.27 -2.58
N ALA A 115 7.32 8.33 -1.40
CA ALA A 115 7.78 9.60 -0.83
C ALA A 115 8.78 10.32 -1.75
N ARG A 116 9.72 9.60 -2.37
CA ARG A 116 10.62 10.18 -3.38
C ARG A 116 9.88 10.71 -4.60
N SER A 117 8.88 9.97 -5.10
CA SER A 117 8.04 10.39 -6.23
C SER A 117 7.25 11.67 -5.90
N LEU A 118 6.66 11.73 -4.71
CA LEU A 118 5.92 12.91 -4.24
C LEU A 118 6.82 14.14 -4.11
N ARG A 119 8.04 13.98 -3.58
CA ARG A 119 9.01 15.09 -3.50
C ARG A 119 9.43 15.59 -4.88
N ARG A 120 9.61 14.71 -5.87
CA ARG A 120 9.87 15.13 -7.26
C ARG A 120 8.69 15.92 -7.87
N ALA A 121 7.48 15.69 -7.35
CA ALA A 121 6.29 16.44 -7.73
C ALA A 121 6.04 17.69 -6.84
N GLY A 122 7.03 18.15 -6.07
CA GLY A 122 6.97 19.36 -5.25
C GLY A 122 6.27 19.22 -3.90
N LEU A 123 5.94 18.01 -3.45
CA LEU A 123 5.29 17.78 -2.15
C LEU A 123 6.32 17.35 -1.09
N ASP A 124 6.35 18.01 0.07
CA ASP A 124 7.15 17.50 1.18
C ASP A 124 6.54 16.18 1.69
N ALA A 125 7.22 15.09 1.45
CA ALA A 125 6.77 13.75 1.84
C ALA A 125 7.93 12.91 2.39
N ARG A 126 7.67 12.20 3.48
CA ARG A 126 8.59 11.19 4.04
C ARG A 126 7.83 9.92 4.41
N ALA A 127 8.50 8.79 4.36
CA ALA A 127 7.98 7.51 4.83
C ALA A 127 8.57 7.19 6.20
N THR A 128 7.72 6.83 7.16
CA THR A 128 8.14 6.47 8.50
C THR A 128 7.32 5.29 9.01
N PRO A 129 7.94 4.18 9.44
CA PRO A 129 7.23 3.05 10.01
C PRO A 129 6.80 3.39 11.44
N LEU A 130 5.58 3.91 11.59
CA LEU A 130 4.98 4.25 12.89
C LEU A 130 4.31 3.07 13.58
N LEU A 131 3.83 2.10 12.80
CA LEU A 131 3.01 1.00 13.26
C LEU A 131 3.84 -0.27 13.50
N ARG A 132 3.42 -1.04 14.49
CA ARG A 132 3.90 -2.40 14.71
C ARG A 132 2.76 -3.31 15.12
N HIS A 133 2.92 -4.61 14.93
CA HIS A 133 2.02 -5.59 15.51
C HIS A 133 2.16 -5.57 17.05
N ALA A 134 1.03 -5.41 17.72
CA ALA A 134 0.93 -5.48 19.19
C ALA A 134 0.86 -6.93 19.67
N ARG A 135 0.30 -7.82 18.86
CA ARG A 135 0.17 -9.26 19.11
C ARG A 135 0.33 -10.05 17.80
N PRO A 136 0.58 -11.35 17.85
CA PRO A 136 0.47 -12.21 16.68
C PRO A 136 -0.94 -12.13 16.09
N VAL A 137 -1.04 -12.15 14.77
CA VAL A 137 -2.31 -12.20 14.03
C VAL A 137 -2.40 -13.58 13.40
N ALA A 138 -3.52 -14.26 13.58
CA ALA A 138 -3.77 -15.55 12.92
C ALA A 138 -3.80 -15.38 11.39
N ASP A 139 -3.51 -16.46 10.68
CA ASP A 139 -3.61 -16.46 9.21
C ASP A 139 -5.01 -15.99 8.78
N GLN A 140 -5.04 -15.14 7.77
CA GLN A 140 -6.27 -14.56 7.24
C GLN A 140 -6.80 -15.31 6.02
N ALA A 141 -6.10 -16.37 5.59
CA ALA A 141 -6.57 -17.20 4.50
C ALA A 141 -7.92 -17.86 4.86
N GLY A 142 -8.88 -17.78 3.95
CA GLY A 142 -10.21 -18.36 4.16
C GLY A 142 -11.17 -17.55 5.08
N LEU A 143 -10.70 -16.51 5.78
CA LEU A 143 -11.57 -15.71 6.64
C LEU A 143 -12.48 -14.77 5.83
N THR A 144 -13.73 -14.65 6.26
CA THR A 144 -14.68 -13.64 5.78
C THR A 144 -14.21 -12.22 6.15
N ALA A 145 -14.80 -11.18 5.54
CA ALA A 145 -14.49 -9.79 5.87
C ALA A 145 -14.76 -9.46 7.35
N ALA A 146 -15.83 -10.02 7.94
CA ALA A 146 -16.16 -9.82 9.36
C ALA A 146 -15.14 -10.49 10.28
N GLU A 147 -14.72 -11.70 9.97
CA GLU A 147 -13.70 -12.44 10.71
C GLU A 147 -12.34 -11.76 10.62
N ARG A 148 -11.95 -11.26 9.44
CA ARG A 148 -10.72 -10.47 9.27
C ARG A 148 -10.74 -9.21 10.13
N ARG A 149 -11.86 -8.49 10.20
CA ARG A 149 -12.00 -7.32 11.09
C ARG A 149 -11.85 -7.70 12.56
N ARG A 150 -12.49 -8.81 13.01
CA ARG A 150 -12.34 -9.30 14.40
C ARG A 150 -10.92 -9.74 14.70
N ASN A 151 -10.30 -10.49 13.79
CA ASN A 151 -8.92 -10.97 13.95
C ASN A 151 -7.90 -9.82 14.04
N LEU A 152 -8.13 -8.71 13.34
CA LEU A 152 -7.22 -7.57 13.32
C LEU A 152 -7.48 -6.55 14.43
N ARG A 153 -8.64 -6.57 15.08
CA ARG A 153 -8.98 -5.58 16.10
C ARG A 153 -7.96 -5.59 17.26
N GLY A 154 -7.33 -4.43 17.51
CA GLY A 154 -6.27 -4.29 18.52
C GLY A 154 -4.94 -4.94 18.12
N ALA A 155 -4.79 -5.37 16.87
CA ALA A 155 -3.56 -6.02 16.40
C ALA A 155 -2.42 -5.04 16.13
N LEU A 156 -2.72 -3.74 15.96
CA LEU A 156 -1.71 -2.72 15.66
C LEU A 156 -1.59 -1.69 16.78
N THR A 157 -0.38 -1.18 16.96
CA THR A 157 -0.07 -0.07 17.88
C THR A 157 0.99 0.83 17.28
N VAL A 158 1.04 2.09 17.73
CA VAL A 158 2.05 3.07 17.31
C VAL A 158 3.31 2.90 18.17
N LEU A 159 4.47 2.99 17.53
CA LEU A 159 5.77 2.99 18.20
C LEU A 159 5.96 4.31 18.97
N PRO A 160 6.13 4.30 20.31
CA PRO A 160 6.22 5.52 21.13
C PRO A 160 7.29 6.51 20.64
N ARG A 161 8.49 5.99 20.32
CA ARG A 161 9.64 6.79 19.86
C ARG A 161 9.43 7.43 18.49
N ALA A 162 8.52 6.92 17.67
CA ALA A 162 8.28 7.41 16.32
C ALA A 162 7.35 8.63 16.28
N ARG A 163 6.80 9.07 17.43
CA ARG A 163 5.83 10.19 17.53
C ARG A 163 6.50 11.58 17.55
N HIS A 164 7.78 11.66 17.87
CA HIS A 164 8.49 12.94 17.99
C HIS A 164 8.66 13.62 16.63
N GLY A 165 8.38 14.92 16.57
CA GLY A 165 8.56 15.74 15.37
C GLY A 165 7.56 15.44 14.25
N LEU A 166 6.36 14.93 14.56
CA LEU A 166 5.33 14.60 13.58
C LEU A 166 4.10 15.52 13.65
N ALA A 167 4.07 16.49 14.57
CA ALA A 167 2.90 17.32 14.87
C ALA A 167 2.33 18.04 13.64
N ASP A 168 3.20 18.51 12.74
CA ASP A 168 2.81 19.31 11.58
C ASP A 168 2.63 18.47 10.30
N ARG A 169 2.71 17.13 10.38
CA ARG A 169 2.61 16.26 9.22
C ARG A 169 1.26 15.58 9.13
N GLN A 170 0.77 15.42 7.91
CA GLN A 170 -0.46 14.68 7.61
C GLN A 170 -0.16 13.18 7.45
N PRO A 171 -0.61 12.30 8.36
CA PRO A 171 -0.45 10.86 8.21
C PRO A 171 -1.33 10.34 7.06
N VAL A 172 -0.71 9.60 6.15
CA VAL A 172 -1.36 8.85 5.07
C VAL A 172 -0.94 7.39 5.20
N LEU A 173 -1.89 6.51 5.43
CA LEU A 173 -1.62 5.07 5.48
C LEU A 173 -1.30 4.55 4.08
N VAL A 174 -0.28 3.70 3.95
CA VAL A 174 0.07 3.12 2.65
C VAL A 174 0.31 1.62 2.75
N ASP A 175 -0.16 0.89 1.73
CA ASP A 175 0.02 -0.56 1.61
C ASP A 175 0.28 -0.96 0.14
N ASP A 176 0.60 -2.22 -0.10
CA ASP A 176 0.73 -2.78 -1.45
C ASP A 176 -0.65 -3.09 -2.06
N LEU A 177 -1.55 -3.64 -1.28
CA LEU A 177 -2.86 -4.13 -1.74
C LEU A 177 -3.94 -3.88 -0.69
N VAL A 178 -5.11 -3.43 -1.12
CA VAL A 178 -6.32 -3.46 -0.31
C VAL A 178 -7.31 -4.49 -0.85
N THR A 179 -7.84 -5.32 0.06
CA THR A 179 -8.92 -6.29 -0.21
C THR A 179 -10.20 -5.86 0.51
N THR A 180 -10.34 -6.18 1.78
CA THR A 180 -11.51 -5.82 2.60
C THR A 180 -11.35 -4.49 3.32
N GLY A 181 -10.18 -3.87 3.28
CA GLY A 181 -9.85 -2.65 4.03
C GLY A 181 -9.66 -2.84 5.53
N ALA A 182 -9.83 -4.05 6.06
CA ALA A 182 -9.78 -4.31 7.51
C ALA A 182 -8.43 -3.90 8.13
N SER A 183 -7.32 -4.16 7.46
CA SER A 183 -5.97 -3.77 7.91
C SER A 183 -5.81 -2.25 7.97
N LEU A 184 -6.25 -1.52 6.94
CA LEU A 184 -6.20 -0.06 6.91
C LEU A 184 -7.09 0.57 7.98
N ALA A 185 -8.28 0.00 8.22
CA ALA A 185 -9.19 0.46 9.27
C ALA A 185 -8.58 0.26 10.67
N GLU A 186 -7.94 -0.89 10.92
CA GLU A 186 -7.22 -1.14 12.18
C GLU A 186 -6.02 -0.19 12.35
N ALA A 187 -5.28 0.08 11.29
CA ALA A 187 -4.17 1.02 11.31
C ALA A 187 -4.65 2.46 11.64
N ALA A 188 -5.77 2.89 11.05
CA ALA A 188 -6.38 4.18 11.34
C ALA A 188 -6.82 4.26 12.81
N ARG A 189 -7.44 3.19 13.35
CA ARG A 189 -7.78 3.08 14.78
C ARG A 189 -6.53 3.19 15.67
N ALA A 190 -5.45 2.49 15.31
CA ALA A 190 -4.21 2.52 16.11
C ALA A 190 -3.56 3.91 16.09
N LEU A 191 -3.58 4.63 14.97
CA LEU A 191 -3.13 6.02 14.88
C LEU A 191 -4.00 6.93 15.75
N ALA A 192 -5.34 6.81 15.66
CA ALA A 192 -6.28 7.61 16.44
C ALA A 192 -6.08 7.42 17.96
N ALA A 193 -5.89 6.17 18.40
CA ALA A 193 -5.58 5.86 19.81
C ALA A 193 -4.24 6.48 20.28
N ALA A 194 -3.37 6.88 19.37
CA ALA A 194 -2.13 7.57 19.65
C ALA A 194 -2.21 9.09 19.44
N GLY A 195 -3.41 9.65 19.19
CA GLY A 195 -3.63 11.08 18.95
C GLY A 195 -3.25 11.53 17.54
N LEU A 196 -3.10 10.61 16.59
CA LEU A 196 -2.77 10.89 15.19
C LEU A 196 -3.98 10.54 14.31
N THR A 197 -4.39 11.45 13.42
CA THR A 197 -5.50 11.19 12.51
C THR A 197 -4.97 10.87 11.11
N ALA A 198 -5.25 9.66 10.61
CA ALA A 198 -5.00 9.33 9.21
C ALA A 198 -5.91 10.19 8.32
N ARG A 199 -5.32 10.98 7.42
CA ARG A 199 -6.07 11.87 6.51
C ARG A 199 -6.59 11.15 5.27
N ALA A 200 -5.89 10.11 4.86
CA ALA A 200 -6.21 9.27 3.71
C ALA A 200 -5.47 7.92 3.84
N ALA A 201 -5.82 6.99 2.96
CA ALA A 201 -4.99 5.82 2.70
C ALA A 201 -4.79 5.65 1.19
N ALA A 202 -3.70 4.98 0.83
CA ALA A 202 -3.39 4.67 -0.55
C ALA A 202 -2.73 3.30 -0.68
N THR A 203 -3.04 2.60 -1.78
CA THR A 203 -2.43 1.32 -2.14
C THR A 203 -2.00 1.32 -3.61
N VAL A 204 -1.08 0.43 -3.95
CA VAL A 204 -0.74 0.21 -5.35
C VAL A 204 -1.92 -0.42 -6.09
N ALA A 205 -2.59 -1.38 -5.45
CA ALA A 205 -3.73 -2.05 -6.06
C ALA A 205 -4.90 -2.27 -5.09
N ALA A 206 -6.09 -2.48 -5.65
CA ALA A 206 -7.27 -2.96 -4.94
C ALA A 206 -7.87 -4.15 -5.66
N THR A 207 -8.39 -5.12 -4.91
CA THR A 207 -9.33 -6.09 -5.50
C THR A 207 -10.61 -5.37 -5.87
N GLU A 208 -11.22 -5.76 -6.97
CA GLU A 208 -12.53 -5.23 -7.36
C GLU A 208 -13.54 -5.48 -6.25
N VAL A 209 -14.25 -4.42 -5.86
CA VAL A 209 -15.44 -4.57 -5.02
C VAL A 209 -16.52 -5.09 -5.95
N HIS A 210 -16.80 -6.38 -5.93
CA HIS A 210 -18.06 -6.86 -6.46
C HIS A 210 -19.16 -6.31 -5.53
N PRO A 211 -20.07 -5.48 -6.02
CA PRO A 211 -21.26 -5.17 -5.27
C PRO A 211 -21.96 -6.51 -5.00
N THR A 212 -22.00 -6.91 -3.75
CA THR A 212 -22.77 -8.07 -3.31
C THR A 212 -24.22 -7.81 -3.62
N GLY A 213 -24.78 -8.51 -4.61
CA GLY A 213 -26.22 -8.58 -4.82
C GLY A 213 -26.75 -8.24 -6.22
N VAL A 214 -26.27 -8.92 -7.27
CA VAL A 214 -27.16 -9.37 -8.36
C VAL A 214 -26.63 -10.73 -8.78
N ARG A 215 -27.26 -11.80 -8.31
CA ARG A 215 -27.21 -13.08 -9.03
C ARG A 215 -27.92 -12.84 -10.36
N PRO A 216 -27.35 -13.20 -11.51
CA PRO A 216 -28.16 -13.39 -12.68
C PRO A 216 -29.05 -14.60 -12.39
N GLU A 217 -30.34 -14.38 -12.25
CA GLU A 217 -31.33 -15.42 -12.35
C GLU A 217 -31.45 -15.84 -13.83
N GLY A 218 -31.48 -17.16 -14.06
CA GLY A 218 -31.90 -17.78 -15.31
C GLY A 218 -30.82 -18.36 -16.17
#